data_6af25a6586677cbac41a03e673d2e1f1
#
_entry.id   6af25a6586677cbac41a03e673d2e1f1
#
_cell.length_a   1.000
_cell.length_b   1.000
_cell.length_c   1.000
_cell.angle_alpha   90.00
_cell.angle_beta   90.00
_cell.angle_gamma   90.00
#
_symmetry.space_group_name_H-M   'P 1'
#
loop_
_entity.id
_entity.type
_entity.pdbx_description
1 polymer ?
#
loop_
_entity_poly.entity_id
_entity_poly.type
_entity_poly.pdbx_seq_one_letter_code
_entity_poly.pdbx_strand_id
1 'polypeptide(L)'
;MVREPQKVRLENMFVPAAKSRSVALGPGGQYFMVLGASSAEDAARRSLESCGAIAGVACLVVAIDDNFVVPIPTLFRITGFFNAASNASIMADARGEVVRKLGDGMGWNAVAVGTAGRPGLGLKAAVTSALADCAKRDSDCHVIALGPFTVGPIN
;
A
#
# COMPACT_ATOMS: atom_id res chain seq x y z
N MET A 1 -6.08 0.79 -8.36
CA MET A 1 -7.37 0.86 -7.64
C MET A 1 -8.30 -0.21 -8.19
N VAL A 2 -9.01 -0.93 -7.33
CA VAL A 2 -9.96 -1.98 -7.74
C VAL A 2 -11.12 -1.32 -8.48
N ARG A 3 -11.48 -1.83 -9.67
CA ARG A 3 -12.55 -1.27 -10.50
C ARG A 3 -13.93 -1.68 -9.96
N GLU A 4 -14.99 -0.91 -10.23
CA GLU A 4 -16.35 -1.20 -9.73
C GLU A 4 -16.84 -2.64 -9.98
N PRO A 5 -16.68 -3.23 -11.18
CA PRO A 5 -17.08 -4.62 -11.38
C PRO A 5 -16.35 -5.62 -10.49
N GLN A 6 -15.11 -5.30 -10.12
CA GLN A 6 -14.29 -6.12 -9.22
C GLN A 6 -14.75 -6.00 -7.78
N LYS A 7 -15.21 -4.82 -7.35
CA LYS A 7 -15.79 -4.62 -6.02
C LYS A 7 -17.07 -5.44 -5.85
N VAL A 8 -17.99 -5.34 -6.81
CA VAL A 8 -19.23 -6.14 -6.83
C VAL A 8 -18.92 -7.63 -6.75
N ARG A 9 -17.90 -8.11 -7.47
CA ARG A 9 -17.50 -9.51 -7.40
C ARG A 9 -16.96 -9.90 -6.03
N LEU A 10 -16.15 -9.04 -5.40
CA LEU A 10 -15.66 -9.27 -4.04
C LEU A 10 -16.80 -9.32 -3.02
N GLU A 11 -17.75 -8.38 -3.11
CA GLU A 11 -18.93 -8.36 -2.26
C GLU A 11 -19.78 -9.63 -2.41
N ASN A 12 -20.03 -10.07 -3.63
CA ASN A 12 -20.90 -11.21 -3.91
C ASN A 12 -20.24 -12.58 -3.67
N MET A 13 -18.92 -12.68 -3.75
CA MET A 13 -18.20 -13.95 -3.63
C MET A 13 -17.40 -14.07 -2.35
N PHE A 14 -16.69 -13.02 -1.96
CA PHE A 14 -15.81 -13.08 -0.79
C PHE A 14 -16.59 -12.91 0.51
N VAL A 15 -17.45 -11.90 0.60
CA VAL A 15 -18.17 -11.59 1.84
C VAL A 15 -19.03 -12.76 2.34
N PRO A 16 -19.84 -13.45 1.50
CA PRO A 16 -20.69 -14.55 1.96
C PRO A 16 -19.96 -15.90 2.07
N ALA A 17 -18.71 -16.00 1.62
CA ALA A 17 -17.98 -17.27 1.63
C ALA A 17 -17.64 -17.73 3.05
N ALA A 18 -17.48 -19.05 3.23
CA ALA A 18 -17.01 -19.62 4.48
C ALA A 18 -15.62 -19.08 4.87
N LYS A 19 -15.29 -19.14 6.17
CA LYS A 19 -13.97 -18.74 6.70
C LYS A 19 -12.82 -19.52 6.06
N SER A 20 -11.62 -19.14 6.38
CA SER A 20 -10.37 -19.50 5.71
C SER A 20 -10.34 -18.97 4.28
N ARG A 21 -10.61 -17.67 4.17
CA ARG A 21 -10.58 -16.91 2.90
C ARG A 21 -9.63 -15.71 2.98
N SER A 22 -9.05 -15.34 1.85
CA SER A 22 -8.12 -14.20 1.76
C SER A 22 -8.21 -13.51 0.41
N VAL A 23 -7.92 -12.22 0.41
CA VAL A 23 -7.74 -11.40 -0.81
C VAL A 23 -6.36 -10.77 -0.78
N ALA A 24 -5.60 -10.96 -1.86
CA ALA A 24 -4.37 -10.23 -2.14
C ALA A 24 -4.57 -9.27 -3.31
N LEU A 25 -3.88 -8.12 -3.26
CA LEU A 25 -3.97 -7.04 -4.23
C LEU A 25 -2.58 -6.64 -4.72
N GLY A 26 -2.44 -6.49 -6.02
CA GLY A 26 -1.23 -6.02 -6.69
C GLY A 26 -1.25 -4.54 -7.04
N PRO A 27 -0.09 -3.93 -7.33
CA PRO A 27 0.05 -2.49 -7.62
C PRO A 27 -0.80 -1.98 -8.78
N GLY A 28 -1.01 -2.81 -9.79
CA GLY A 28 -1.85 -2.47 -10.96
C GLY A 28 -3.35 -2.70 -10.75
N GLY A 29 -3.78 -3.01 -9.53
CA GLY A 29 -5.18 -3.32 -9.22
C GLY A 29 -5.57 -4.77 -9.53
N GLN A 30 -4.61 -5.62 -9.88
CA GLN A 30 -4.81 -7.07 -9.96
C GLN A 30 -5.14 -7.58 -8.56
N TYR A 31 -6.09 -8.47 -8.46
CA TYR A 31 -6.41 -9.11 -7.19
C TYR A 31 -6.62 -10.61 -7.39
N PHE A 32 -6.37 -11.34 -6.34
CA PHE A 32 -6.69 -12.75 -6.27
C PHE A 32 -7.35 -13.06 -4.93
N MET A 33 -8.45 -13.82 -4.97
CA MET A 33 -9.12 -14.30 -3.77
C MET A 33 -9.03 -15.81 -3.68
N VAL A 34 -8.81 -16.29 -2.48
CA VAL A 34 -8.89 -17.71 -2.12
C VAL A 34 -10.05 -17.86 -1.16
N LEU A 35 -10.88 -18.85 -1.39
CA LEU A 35 -12.06 -19.17 -0.60
C LEU A 35 -11.98 -20.61 -0.15
N GLY A 36 -12.40 -20.90 1.11
CA GLY A 36 -12.50 -22.26 1.63
C GLY A 36 -11.15 -23.01 1.69
N ALA A 37 -10.07 -22.31 2.06
CA ALA A 37 -8.78 -22.95 2.29
C ALA A 37 -8.79 -23.76 3.60
N SER A 38 -7.71 -24.51 3.85
CA SER A 38 -7.55 -25.33 5.06
C SER A 38 -7.38 -24.49 6.34
N SER A 39 -6.79 -23.28 6.19
CA SER A 39 -6.62 -22.30 7.26
C SER A 39 -6.53 -20.89 6.70
N ALA A 40 -6.64 -19.88 7.59
CA ALA A 40 -6.46 -18.48 7.23
C ALA A 40 -5.05 -18.20 6.68
N GLU A 41 -4.01 -18.84 7.24
CA GLU A 41 -2.64 -18.73 6.77
C GLU A 41 -2.45 -19.35 5.37
N ASP A 42 -3.06 -20.52 5.12
CA ASP A 42 -3.05 -21.15 3.79
C ASP A 42 -3.78 -20.28 2.77
N ALA A 43 -4.91 -19.70 3.13
CA ALA A 43 -5.62 -18.74 2.28
C ALA A 43 -4.75 -17.53 1.93
N ALA A 44 -4.09 -16.93 2.92
CA ALA A 44 -3.21 -15.78 2.74
C ALA A 44 -2.02 -16.11 1.84
N ARG A 45 -1.32 -17.22 2.11
CA ARG A 45 -0.19 -17.68 1.29
C ARG A 45 -0.61 -17.90 -0.18
N ARG A 46 -1.69 -18.65 -0.42
CA ARG A 46 -2.17 -18.95 -1.79
C ARG A 46 -2.65 -17.72 -2.53
N SER A 47 -3.30 -16.78 -1.84
CA SER A 47 -3.73 -15.52 -2.47
C SER A 47 -2.54 -14.66 -2.90
N LEU A 48 -1.47 -14.60 -2.08
CA LEU A 48 -0.22 -13.91 -2.43
C LEU A 48 0.49 -14.55 -3.61
N GLU A 49 0.68 -15.87 -3.58
CA GLU A 49 1.35 -16.62 -4.65
C GLU A 49 0.63 -16.43 -5.99
N SER A 50 -0.70 -16.60 -5.99
CA SER A 50 -1.50 -16.47 -7.20
C SER A 50 -1.58 -15.03 -7.70
N CYS A 51 -1.72 -14.06 -6.79
CA CYS A 51 -1.70 -12.66 -7.16
C CYS A 51 -0.34 -12.26 -7.75
N GLY A 52 0.76 -12.68 -7.14
CA GLY A 52 2.12 -12.41 -7.62
C GLY A 52 2.39 -13.02 -8.99
N ALA A 53 1.91 -14.25 -9.24
CA ALA A 53 2.00 -14.91 -10.54
C ALA A 53 1.25 -14.14 -11.64
N ILE A 54 0.09 -13.57 -11.31
CA ILE A 54 -0.72 -12.77 -12.28
C ILE A 54 -0.13 -11.37 -12.48
N ALA A 55 0.29 -10.73 -11.40
CA ALA A 55 0.77 -9.35 -11.43
C ALA A 55 2.22 -9.23 -11.92
N GLY A 56 3.02 -10.30 -11.84
CA GLY A 56 4.47 -10.27 -12.11
C GLY A 56 5.28 -9.48 -11.08
N VAL A 57 4.67 -9.06 -9.97
CA VAL A 57 5.27 -8.28 -8.89
C VAL A 57 4.65 -8.69 -7.55
N ALA A 58 5.30 -8.31 -6.44
CA ALA A 58 4.79 -8.60 -5.12
C ALA A 58 3.39 -8.02 -4.89
N CYS A 59 2.50 -8.82 -4.33
CA CYS A 59 1.16 -8.43 -3.89
C CYS A 59 1.10 -8.27 -2.37
N LEU A 60 0.03 -7.65 -1.89
CA LEU A 60 -0.26 -7.44 -0.49
C LEU A 60 -1.57 -8.12 -0.11
N VAL A 61 -1.60 -8.88 0.98
CA VAL A 61 -2.85 -9.37 1.57
C VAL A 61 -3.61 -8.18 2.17
N VAL A 62 -4.85 -7.98 1.75
CA VAL A 62 -5.69 -6.86 2.20
C VAL A 62 -6.83 -7.30 3.12
N ALA A 63 -7.28 -8.54 2.99
CA ALA A 63 -8.31 -9.11 3.85
C ALA A 63 -8.05 -10.58 4.14
N ILE A 64 -8.31 -10.98 5.37
CA ILE A 64 -8.35 -12.38 5.83
C ILE A 64 -9.66 -12.55 6.61
N ASP A 65 -10.48 -13.49 6.18
CA ASP A 65 -11.83 -13.71 6.70
C ASP A 65 -12.64 -12.40 6.72
N ASP A 66 -13.13 -11.99 7.88
CA ASP A 66 -13.94 -10.78 8.07
C ASP A 66 -13.11 -9.54 8.40
N ASN A 67 -11.77 -9.66 8.39
CA ASN A 67 -10.89 -8.60 8.83
C ASN A 67 -10.07 -7.99 7.69
N PHE A 68 -10.03 -6.67 7.62
CA PHE A 68 -8.98 -5.98 6.90
C PHE A 68 -7.67 -6.09 7.70
N VAL A 69 -6.61 -6.62 7.05
CA VAL A 69 -5.29 -6.80 7.69
C VAL A 69 -4.33 -5.66 7.35
N VAL A 70 -4.76 -4.76 6.49
CA VAL A 70 -4.02 -3.53 6.18
C VAL A 70 -4.57 -2.40 7.06
N PRO A 71 -3.74 -1.73 7.86
CA PRO A 71 -4.18 -0.57 8.62
C PRO A 71 -4.73 0.52 7.68
N ILE A 72 -6.00 0.89 7.85
CA ILE A 72 -6.59 1.99 7.08
C ILE A 72 -6.24 3.29 7.81
N PRO A 73 -5.49 4.21 7.19
CA PRO A 73 -5.19 5.49 7.82
C PRO A 73 -6.46 6.30 7.99
N THR A 74 -6.70 6.81 9.21
CA THR A 74 -7.88 7.63 9.51
C THR A 74 -7.71 9.10 9.13
N LEU A 75 -6.46 9.55 8.96
CA LEU A 75 -6.12 10.94 8.63
C LEU A 75 -5.78 11.17 7.16
N PHE A 76 -5.74 10.10 6.37
CA PHE A 76 -5.36 10.16 4.95
C PHE A 76 -6.24 9.26 4.11
N ARG A 77 -6.53 9.71 2.91
CA ARG A 77 -7.20 8.90 1.89
C ARG A 77 -6.17 8.14 1.06
N ILE A 78 -6.32 6.84 0.93
CA ILE A 78 -5.51 6.03 0.01
C ILE A 78 -5.93 6.35 -1.44
N THR A 79 -4.97 6.75 -2.28
CA THR A 79 -5.20 7.11 -3.68
C THR A 79 -4.61 6.10 -4.66
N GLY A 80 -3.71 5.22 -4.22
CA GLY A 80 -3.10 4.18 -5.06
C GLY A 80 -1.96 3.47 -4.36
N PHE A 81 -1.20 2.69 -5.13
CA PHE A 81 0.06 2.11 -4.67
C PHE A 81 1.20 3.10 -4.85
N PHE A 82 2.07 3.17 -3.86
CA PHE A 82 3.24 4.04 -3.88
C PHE A 82 4.41 3.36 -4.61
N ASN A 83 4.98 4.06 -5.57
CA ASN A 83 6.22 3.68 -6.22
C ASN A 83 7.19 4.85 -6.19
N ALA A 84 8.19 4.79 -5.31
CA ALA A 84 9.17 5.84 -5.13
C ALA A 84 9.99 6.11 -6.40
N ALA A 85 10.30 5.08 -7.20
CA ALA A 85 11.12 5.21 -8.39
C ALA A 85 10.45 6.06 -9.49
N SER A 86 9.12 6.05 -9.56
CA SER A 86 8.34 6.77 -10.59
C SER A 86 7.52 7.94 -10.04
N ASN A 87 7.58 8.22 -8.74
CA ASN A 87 6.77 9.28 -8.14
C ASN A 87 7.24 10.67 -8.57
N ALA A 88 6.35 11.43 -9.22
CA ALA A 88 6.67 12.74 -9.76
C ALA A 88 6.89 13.82 -8.68
N SER A 89 6.32 13.63 -7.49
CA SER A 89 6.49 14.56 -6.36
C SER A 89 7.89 14.48 -5.72
N ILE A 90 8.66 13.42 -6.02
CA ILE A 90 10.03 13.25 -5.52
C ILE A 90 11.02 13.69 -6.61
N MET A 91 11.98 14.54 -6.26
CA MET A 91 13.07 14.90 -7.17
C MET A 91 13.76 13.67 -7.75
N ALA A 92 14.11 13.72 -9.02
CA ALA A 92 14.64 12.57 -9.76
C ALA A 92 15.92 11.99 -9.13
N ASP A 93 16.80 12.84 -8.65
CA ASP A 93 18.06 12.47 -7.96
C ASP A 93 17.84 11.86 -6.58
N ALA A 94 16.73 12.19 -5.91
CA ALA A 94 16.39 11.67 -4.58
C ALA A 94 15.64 10.33 -4.62
N ARG A 95 15.04 9.94 -5.76
CA ARG A 95 14.24 8.71 -5.87
C ARG A 95 15.00 7.45 -5.53
N GLY A 96 16.25 7.33 -5.99
CA GLY A 96 17.10 6.19 -5.71
C GLY A 96 17.40 6.00 -4.22
N GLU A 97 17.58 7.09 -3.48
CA GLU A 97 17.76 7.05 -2.04
C GLU A 97 16.50 6.59 -1.31
N VAL A 98 15.32 7.08 -1.74
CA VAL A 98 14.03 6.67 -1.17
C VAL A 98 13.79 5.18 -1.39
N VAL A 99 13.99 4.68 -2.62
CA VAL A 99 13.88 3.25 -2.94
C VAL A 99 14.79 2.42 -2.05
N ARG A 100 16.06 2.79 -1.92
CA ARG A 100 17.02 2.07 -1.09
C ARG A 100 16.65 2.04 0.40
N LYS A 101 16.14 3.16 0.95
CA LYS A 101 15.77 3.28 2.36
C LYS A 101 14.43 2.62 2.69
N LEU A 102 13.51 2.58 1.75
CA LEU A 102 12.21 1.92 1.92
C LEU A 102 12.26 0.42 1.60
N GLY A 103 13.34 -0.03 0.95
CA GLY A 103 13.46 -1.40 0.48
C GLY A 103 12.43 -1.71 -0.62
N ASP A 104 11.81 -2.87 -0.54
CA ASP A 104 10.79 -3.33 -1.49
C ASP A 104 9.43 -2.61 -1.36
N GLY A 105 9.33 -1.60 -0.50
CA GLY A 105 8.10 -0.83 -0.27
C GLY A 105 7.05 -1.55 0.58
N MET A 106 7.35 -2.73 1.09
CA MET A 106 6.43 -3.51 1.94
C MET A 106 6.43 -3.09 3.41
N GLY A 107 7.38 -2.23 3.81
CA GLY A 107 7.41 -1.66 5.15
C GLY A 107 6.34 -0.58 5.36
N TRP A 108 5.87 -0.44 6.60
CA TRP A 108 4.95 0.62 7.02
C TRP A 108 5.73 1.89 7.36
N ASN A 109 6.35 2.49 6.35
CA ASN A 109 7.09 3.73 6.46
C ASN A 109 6.26 4.90 5.93
N ALA A 110 6.48 6.09 6.45
CA ALA A 110 5.89 7.31 5.93
C ALA A 110 6.89 8.05 5.03
N VAL A 111 6.41 8.64 3.94
CA VAL A 111 7.17 9.54 3.07
C VAL A 111 6.46 10.87 3.02
N ALA A 112 7.17 11.94 3.33
CA ALA A 112 6.72 13.31 3.15
C ALA A 112 7.59 14.02 2.11
N VAL A 113 7.01 14.93 1.36
CA VAL A 113 7.75 15.82 0.44
C VAL A 113 7.26 17.26 0.60
N GLY A 114 8.13 18.21 0.33
CA GLY A 114 7.77 19.61 0.24
C GLY A 114 7.77 20.13 -1.19
N THR A 115 7.77 21.45 -1.34
CA THR A 115 7.68 22.16 -2.63
C THR A 115 8.86 21.85 -3.56
N ALA A 116 10.06 21.64 -3.02
CA ALA A 116 11.24 21.29 -3.81
C ALA A 116 11.36 19.79 -4.11
N GLY A 117 10.42 18.96 -3.62
CA GLY A 117 10.41 17.52 -3.85
C GLY A 117 11.48 16.74 -3.10
N ARG A 118 12.05 17.32 -2.02
CA ARG A 118 13.03 16.64 -1.16
C ARG A 118 12.32 15.76 -0.15
N PRO A 119 12.57 14.45 -0.17
CA PRO A 119 11.82 13.51 0.67
C PRO A 119 12.31 13.52 2.11
N GLY A 120 11.37 13.42 3.04
CA GLY A 120 11.58 13.05 4.43
C GLY A 120 11.00 11.68 4.72
N LEU A 121 11.67 10.89 5.53
CA LEU A 121 11.30 9.51 5.81
C LEU A 121 11.00 9.30 7.30
N GLY A 122 9.90 8.60 7.58
CA GLY A 122 9.54 8.14 8.91
C GLY A 122 9.34 6.64 8.93
N LEU A 123 10.03 5.93 9.81
CA LEU A 123 9.90 4.48 9.96
C LEU A 123 8.60 4.12 10.69
N LYS A 124 8.05 2.93 10.42
CA LYS A 124 6.83 2.39 11.05
C LYS A 124 5.62 3.33 10.95
N ALA A 125 5.40 3.89 9.76
CA ALA A 125 4.35 4.87 9.47
C ALA A 125 4.41 6.14 10.35
N ALA A 126 5.59 6.51 10.85
CA ALA A 126 5.78 7.69 11.68
C ALA A 126 5.66 8.98 10.84
N VAL A 127 4.43 9.43 10.66
CA VAL A 127 4.08 10.65 9.91
C VAL A 127 4.83 11.87 10.45
N THR A 128 4.84 12.04 11.76
CA THR A 128 5.53 13.16 12.42
C THR A 128 7.03 13.16 12.11
N SER A 129 7.67 11.99 12.14
CA SER A 129 9.09 11.87 11.80
C SER A 129 9.37 12.17 10.34
N ALA A 130 8.52 11.72 9.43
CA ALA A 130 8.66 12.02 8.00
C ALA A 130 8.52 13.52 7.72
N LEU A 131 7.54 14.17 8.31
CA LEU A 131 7.34 15.62 8.19
C LEU A 131 8.53 16.40 8.79
N ALA A 132 9.00 16.01 9.97
CA ALA A 132 10.15 16.64 10.61
C ALA A 132 11.45 16.44 9.81
N ASP A 133 11.65 15.27 9.20
CA ASP A 133 12.83 15.02 8.35
C ASP A 133 12.74 15.79 7.02
N CYS A 134 11.56 15.89 6.41
CA CYS A 134 11.31 16.73 5.25
C CYS A 134 11.61 18.21 5.55
N ALA A 135 11.09 18.74 6.65
CA ALA A 135 11.22 20.15 7.05
C ALA A 135 12.67 20.62 7.29
N LYS A 136 13.63 19.71 7.42
CA LYS A 136 15.05 20.03 7.47
C LYS A 136 15.62 20.48 6.12
N ARG A 137 14.97 20.15 5.03
CA ARG A 137 15.50 20.28 3.66
C ARG A 137 14.52 20.89 2.67
N ASP A 138 13.25 21.03 3.05
CA ASP A 138 12.18 21.49 2.18
C ASP A 138 11.12 22.26 2.97
N SER A 139 10.23 22.98 2.28
CA SER A 139 9.12 23.74 2.85
C SER A 139 7.77 23.09 2.46
N ASP A 140 6.72 23.46 3.19
CA ASP A 140 5.34 23.01 2.90
C ASP A 140 5.21 21.48 2.81
N CYS A 141 5.91 20.79 3.71
CA CYS A 141 5.97 19.33 3.72
C CYS A 141 4.60 18.68 3.98
N HIS A 142 4.26 17.72 3.15
CA HIS A 142 3.05 16.91 3.29
C HIS A 142 3.34 15.44 3.04
N VAL A 143 2.55 14.56 3.64
CA VAL A 143 2.71 13.12 3.50
C VAL A 143 2.13 12.68 2.15
N ILE A 144 2.92 11.92 1.38
CA ILE A 144 2.54 11.38 0.08
C ILE A 144 2.41 9.85 0.08
N ALA A 145 3.01 9.19 1.07
CA ALA A 145 2.92 7.73 1.18
C ALA A 145 2.91 7.26 2.63
N LEU A 146 2.15 6.19 2.85
CA LEU A 146 2.12 5.40 4.09
C LEU A 146 2.18 3.92 3.73
N GLY A 147 3.25 3.24 4.16
CA GLY A 147 3.51 1.87 3.75
C GLY A 147 3.54 1.77 2.21
N PRO A 148 2.86 0.79 1.64
CA PRO A 148 2.84 0.59 0.19
C PRO A 148 1.85 1.51 -0.55
N PHE A 149 1.22 2.46 0.14
CA PHE A 149 0.15 3.27 -0.45
C PHE A 149 0.53 4.72 -0.65
N THR A 150 0.15 5.27 -1.80
CA THR A 150 0.07 6.70 -2.00
C THR A 150 -1.14 7.23 -1.24
N VAL A 151 -0.95 8.35 -0.52
CA VAL A 151 -2.01 8.96 0.28
C VAL A 151 -2.18 10.44 -0.07
N GLY A 152 -3.36 10.95 0.19
CA GLY A 152 -3.71 12.35 0.07
C GLY A 152 -4.58 12.81 1.24
N PRO A 153 -4.90 14.11 1.32
CA PRO A 153 -5.78 14.63 2.36
C PRO A 153 -7.18 14.01 2.26
N ILE A 154 -7.84 13.92 3.39
CA ILE A 154 -9.29 13.66 3.43
C ILE A 154 -9.98 14.98 3.12
N ASN A 155 -10.73 15.02 2.03
CA ASN A 155 -11.57 16.16 1.67
C ASN A 155 -12.89 16.05 2.41
#